data_4a333eac5d9f20a38a72421b2a55555c
#
_entry.id   4a333eac5d9f20a38a72421b2a55555c
#
_cell.length_a   1.000
_cell.length_b   1.000
_cell.length_c   1.000
_cell.angle_alpha   90.00
_cell.angle_beta   90.00
_cell.angle_gamma   90.00
#
_symmetry.space_group_name_H-M   'P 1'
#
loop_
_entity.id
_entity.type
_entity.pdbx_description
1 polymer ?
#
loop_
_entity_poly.entity_id
_entity_poly.type
_entity_poly.pdbx_seq_one_letter_code
_entity_poly.pdbx_strand_id
1 'polypeptide(L)'
;MKKGKGKRESPASSSRGLVTKLLQMQKQMRKTRADLAGETVTATSVDGTITVVVGGDQRVQQIRIAPELLQNGDSEMFADLLTATINDAMEKSQTLAANRLQELTGGLGLPGQ
;
A
#
# COMPACT_ATOMS: atom_id res chain seq x y z
N MET A 1 32.17 40.66 9.43
CA MET A 1 31.29 40.32 10.40
C MET A 1 29.91 40.14 9.95
N LYS A 2 29.32 41.07 9.46
CA LYS A 2 27.98 41.01 9.07
C LYS A 2 27.72 40.11 7.92
N LYS A 3 28.71 39.79 7.19
CA LYS A 3 28.55 38.97 6.05
C LYS A 3 28.00 37.62 6.36
N GLY A 4 28.36 37.08 7.49
CA GLY A 4 27.88 35.76 7.87
C GLY A 4 26.39 35.70 7.95
N LYS A 5 25.77 36.79 8.31
CA LYS A 5 24.33 36.78 8.45
C LYS A 5 23.62 36.59 7.14
N GLY A 6 24.06 37.27 6.12
CA GLY A 6 23.41 37.11 4.83
C GLY A 6 23.49 35.70 4.31
N LYS A 7 24.62 35.06 4.55
CA LYS A 7 24.76 33.70 4.09
C LYS A 7 23.81 32.76 4.80
N ARG A 8 23.67 32.94 6.08
CA ARG A 8 22.78 32.09 6.83
C ARG A 8 21.37 32.21 6.37
N GLU A 9 20.96 33.40 6.05
CA GLU A 9 19.60 33.60 5.62
C GLU A 9 19.28 32.84 4.35
N SER A 10 20.18 32.85 3.40
CA SER A 10 19.96 32.09 2.18
C SER A 10 19.75 30.61 2.38
N PRO A 11 20.66 29.94 3.07
CA PRO A 11 20.42 28.50 3.30
C PRO A 11 19.17 28.23 4.10
N ALA A 12 18.87 29.12 5.04
CA ALA A 12 17.67 28.93 5.85
C ALA A 12 16.41 29.03 4.99
N SER A 13 16.38 29.95 4.05
CA SER A 13 15.25 30.06 3.15
C SER A 13 15.08 28.83 2.30
N SER A 14 16.18 28.32 1.77
CA SER A 14 16.16 27.08 0.99
C SER A 14 15.67 25.92 1.82
N SER A 15 16.12 25.84 3.05
CA SER A 15 15.70 24.79 3.95
C SER A 15 14.20 24.83 4.22
N ARG A 16 13.66 26.00 4.36
CA ARG A 16 12.22 26.12 4.55
C ARG A 16 11.44 25.60 3.37
N GLY A 17 11.87 25.91 2.18
CA GLY A 17 11.22 25.42 0.97
C GLY A 17 11.27 23.92 0.90
N LEU A 18 12.41 23.33 1.23
CA LEU A 18 12.54 21.88 1.24
C LEU A 18 11.66 21.23 2.29
N VAL A 19 11.64 21.81 3.48
CA VAL A 19 10.82 21.27 4.56
C VAL A 19 9.34 21.33 4.18
N THR A 20 8.91 22.42 3.58
CA THR A 20 7.53 22.55 3.13
C THR A 20 7.18 21.48 2.11
N LYS A 21 8.08 21.24 1.16
CA LYS A 21 7.86 20.19 0.16
C LYS A 21 7.79 18.82 0.79
N LEU A 22 8.69 18.53 1.73
CA LEU A 22 8.69 17.26 2.41
C LEU A 22 7.40 17.04 3.19
N LEU A 23 6.93 18.08 3.85
CA LEU A 23 5.68 17.98 4.59
C LEU A 23 4.49 17.73 3.67
N GLN A 24 4.49 18.38 2.52
CA GLN A 24 3.44 18.16 1.53
C GLN A 24 3.49 16.74 0.99
N MET A 25 4.68 16.24 0.72
CA MET A 25 4.83 14.86 0.26
C MET A 25 4.35 13.87 1.29
N GLN A 26 4.67 14.12 2.56
CA GLN A 26 4.19 13.25 3.63
C GLN A 26 2.68 13.26 3.73
N LYS A 27 2.08 14.41 3.57
CA LYS A 27 0.62 14.52 3.57
C LYS A 27 0.01 13.73 2.43
N GLN A 28 0.59 13.86 1.24
CA GLN A 28 0.11 13.12 0.09
C GLN A 28 0.26 11.62 0.27
N MET A 29 1.38 11.21 0.85
CA MET A 29 1.59 9.78 1.10
C MET A 29 0.58 9.23 2.08
N ARG A 30 0.29 9.97 3.12
CA ARG A 30 -0.73 9.54 4.09
C ARG A 30 -2.10 9.45 3.44
N LYS A 31 -2.43 10.43 2.64
CA LYS A 31 -3.71 10.43 1.93
C LYS A 31 -3.78 9.25 0.98
N THR A 32 -2.71 9.00 0.24
CA THR A 32 -2.67 7.89 -0.69
C THR A 32 -2.84 6.56 0.05
N ARG A 33 -2.20 6.40 1.20
CA ARG A 33 -2.37 5.19 1.99
C ARG A 33 -3.79 5.04 2.50
N ALA A 34 -4.40 6.13 2.94
CA ALA A 34 -5.78 6.09 3.40
C ALA A 34 -6.72 5.76 2.25
N ASP A 35 -6.47 6.33 1.07
CA ASP A 35 -7.26 6.03 -0.11
C ASP A 35 -7.08 4.57 -0.51
N LEU A 36 -5.86 4.05 -0.45
CA LEU A 36 -5.58 2.66 -0.77
C LEU A 36 -6.23 1.71 0.23
N ALA A 37 -6.30 2.10 1.50
CA ALA A 37 -6.98 1.26 2.49
C ALA A 37 -8.45 1.11 2.18
N GLY A 38 -9.06 2.10 1.53
CA GLY A 38 -10.46 2.04 1.11
C GLY A 38 -10.67 1.23 -0.16
N GLU A 39 -9.61 0.94 -0.91
CA GLU A 39 -9.69 0.09 -2.08
C GLU A 39 -9.26 -1.31 -1.69
N THR A 40 -10.05 -2.30 -2.06
CA THR A 40 -9.80 -3.66 -1.64
C THR A 40 -9.64 -4.58 -2.83
N VAL A 41 -8.89 -5.64 -2.61
CA VAL A 41 -8.79 -6.76 -3.54
C VAL A 41 -9.28 -8.00 -2.82
N THR A 42 -9.79 -8.96 -3.57
CA THR A 42 -10.33 -10.19 -3.02
C THR A 42 -9.71 -11.36 -3.71
N ALA A 43 -9.29 -12.35 -2.94
CA ALA A 43 -8.82 -13.62 -3.46
C ALA A 43 -9.64 -14.73 -2.86
N THR A 44 -9.89 -15.77 -3.65
CA THR A 44 -10.67 -16.93 -3.22
C THR A 44 -9.85 -18.16 -3.49
N SER A 45 -9.90 -19.13 -2.57
CA SER A 45 -9.20 -20.39 -2.73
C SER A 45 -9.73 -21.16 -3.93
N VAL A 46 -8.93 -22.13 -4.40
CA VAL A 46 -9.31 -22.89 -5.61
C VAL A 46 -10.61 -23.63 -5.46
N ASP A 47 -10.94 -24.05 -4.24
CA ASP A 47 -12.20 -24.76 -3.96
C ASP A 47 -13.32 -23.83 -3.50
N GLY A 48 -13.06 -22.52 -3.43
CA GLY A 48 -14.07 -21.55 -3.04
C GLY A 48 -14.37 -21.46 -1.56
N THR A 49 -13.64 -22.17 -0.71
CA THR A 49 -13.95 -22.24 0.72
C THR A 49 -13.36 -21.11 1.54
N ILE A 50 -12.32 -20.44 1.03
CA ILE A 50 -11.67 -19.33 1.74
C ILE A 50 -11.69 -18.11 0.87
N THR A 51 -12.10 -17.00 1.45
CA THR A 51 -12.06 -15.70 0.78
C THR A 51 -11.28 -14.73 1.65
N VAL A 52 -10.29 -14.04 1.07
CA VAL A 52 -9.46 -13.07 1.77
C VAL A 52 -9.62 -11.73 1.10
N VAL A 53 -9.93 -10.71 1.91
CA VAL A 53 -10.04 -9.33 1.44
C VAL A 53 -8.87 -8.54 2.03
N VAL A 54 -8.11 -7.89 1.15
CA VAL A 54 -6.92 -7.12 1.53
C VAL A 54 -7.06 -5.72 0.98
N GLY A 55 -6.73 -4.72 1.80
CA GLY A 55 -6.70 -3.34 1.32
C GLY A 55 -5.52 -3.08 0.42
N GLY A 56 -5.60 -2.01 -0.37
CA GLY A 56 -4.48 -1.59 -1.20
C GLY A 56 -3.27 -1.17 -0.37
N ASP A 57 -3.45 -0.95 0.92
CA ASP A 57 -2.37 -0.70 1.88
C ASP A 57 -1.72 -1.99 2.35
N GLN A 58 -2.08 -3.12 1.76
CA GLN A 58 -1.52 -4.44 2.04
C GLN A 58 -1.84 -4.95 3.44
N ARG A 59 -3.02 -4.59 3.93
CA ARG A 59 -3.51 -5.11 5.21
C ARG A 59 -4.69 -6.02 4.97
N VAL A 60 -4.67 -7.17 5.61
CA VAL A 60 -5.80 -8.10 5.55
C VAL A 60 -6.96 -7.47 6.33
N GLN A 61 -8.09 -7.33 5.67
CA GLN A 61 -9.26 -6.72 6.29
C GLN A 61 -10.29 -7.75 6.71
N GLN A 62 -10.39 -8.85 5.96
CA GLN A 62 -11.38 -9.85 6.26
C GLN A 62 -10.94 -11.21 5.74
N ILE A 63 -11.24 -12.25 6.49
CA ILE A 63 -11.06 -13.63 6.05
C ILE A 63 -12.38 -14.33 6.30
N ARG A 64 -12.92 -14.97 5.25
CA ARG A 64 -14.11 -15.78 5.36
C ARG A 64 -13.73 -17.22 5.08
N ILE A 65 -14.24 -18.11 5.92
CA ILE A 65 -13.94 -19.54 5.83
C ILE A 65 -15.25 -20.29 5.86
N ALA A 66 -15.46 -21.13 4.87
CA ALA A 66 -16.67 -21.98 4.85
C ALA A 66 -16.61 -22.94 6.03
N PRO A 67 -17.69 -23.06 6.80
CA PRO A 67 -17.67 -23.96 7.97
C PRO A 67 -17.32 -25.39 7.65
N GLU A 68 -17.68 -25.88 6.46
CA GLU A 68 -17.35 -27.21 6.03
C GLU A 68 -15.87 -27.50 6.04
N LEU A 69 -15.07 -26.49 5.70
CA LEU A 69 -13.63 -26.65 5.66
C LEU A 69 -13.07 -26.94 7.06
N LEU A 70 -13.62 -26.27 8.06
CA LEU A 70 -13.19 -26.48 9.43
C LEU A 70 -13.65 -27.84 9.98
N GLN A 71 -14.74 -28.34 9.47
CA GLN A 71 -15.29 -29.60 9.92
C GLN A 71 -14.53 -30.82 9.39
N ASN A 72 -13.78 -30.62 8.32
CA ASN A 72 -13.03 -31.74 7.72
C ASN A 72 -11.91 -32.26 8.59
N GLY A 73 -11.42 -31.45 9.51
CA GLY A 73 -10.35 -31.88 10.41
C GLY A 73 -8.97 -31.97 9.79
N ASP A 74 -8.81 -31.56 8.55
CA ASP A 74 -7.51 -31.57 7.87
C ASP A 74 -6.85 -30.21 8.03
N SER A 75 -6.10 -30.08 9.11
CA SER A 75 -5.46 -28.78 9.42
C SER A 75 -4.35 -28.43 8.46
N GLU A 76 -3.65 -29.40 7.89
CA GLU A 76 -2.61 -29.12 6.91
C GLU A 76 -3.20 -28.56 5.63
N MET A 77 -4.24 -29.19 5.12
CA MET A 77 -4.91 -28.70 3.92
C MET A 77 -5.46 -27.30 4.15
N PHE A 78 -6.08 -27.09 5.31
CA PHE A 78 -6.60 -25.78 5.67
C PHE A 78 -5.50 -24.72 5.69
N ALA A 79 -4.38 -25.03 6.33
CA ALA A 79 -3.26 -24.09 6.40
C ALA A 79 -2.71 -23.78 5.01
N ASP A 80 -2.58 -24.78 4.15
CA ASP A 80 -2.08 -24.59 2.81
C ASP A 80 -3.01 -23.71 1.97
N LEU A 81 -4.30 -23.97 2.03
CA LEU A 81 -5.28 -23.18 1.31
C LEU A 81 -5.29 -21.74 1.79
N LEU A 82 -5.23 -21.56 3.10
CA LEU A 82 -5.23 -20.22 3.69
C LEU A 82 -3.97 -19.46 3.27
N THR A 83 -2.82 -20.10 3.35
CA THR A 83 -1.56 -19.48 2.96
C THR A 83 -1.58 -19.05 1.50
N ALA A 84 -2.01 -19.96 0.62
CA ALA A 84 -2.06 -19.65 -0.80
C ALA A 84 -3.02 -18.50 -1.10
N THR A 85 -4.18 -18.48 -0.44
CA THR A 85 -5.18 -17.46 -0.67
C THR A 85 -4.71 -16.11 -0.16
N ILE A 86 -4.07 -16.07 1.01
CA ILE A 86 -3.51 -14.82 1.54
C ILE A 86 -2.43 -14.29 0.61
N ASN A 87 -1.53 -15.15 0.16
CA ASN A 87 -0.45 -14.72 -0.73
C ASN A 87 -1.01 -14.18 -2.04
N ASP A 88 -2.03 -14.82 -2.59
CA ASP A 88 -2.68 -14.35 -3.80
C ASP A 88 -3.30 -12.95 -3.58
N ALA A 89 -4.00 -12.79 -2.47
CA ALA A 89 -4.59 -11.48 -2.14
C ALA A 89 -3.51 -10.42 -1.95
N MET A 90 -2.40 -10.77 -1.33
CA MET A 90 -1.30 -9.84 -1.13
C MET A 90 -0.68 -9.41 -2.45
N GLU A 91 -0.50 -10.34 -3.38
CA GLU A 91 0.01 -10.01 -4.70
C GLU A 91 -0.93 -9.04 -5.42
N LYS A 92 -2.23 -9.30 -5.34
CA LYS A 92 -3.22 -8.40 -5.95
C LYS A 92 -3.17 -7.03 -5.32
N SER A 93 -3.00 -6.97 -4.00
CA SER A 93 -2.88 -5.70 -3.29
C SER A 93 -1.62 -4.94 -3.71
N GLN A 94 -0.50 -5.63 -3.84
CA GLN A 94 0.74 -5.01 -4.28
C GLN A 94 0.62 -4.47 -5.70
N THR A 95 -0.04 -5.20 -6.58
CA THR A 95 -0.28 -4.75 -7.93
C THR A 95 -1.16 -3.50 -7.96
N LEU A 96 -2.21 -3.49 -7.13
CA LEU A 96 -3.06 -2.31 -7.01
C LEU A 96 -2.26 -1.09 -6.55
N ALA A 97 -1.46 -1.27 -5.50
CA ALA A 97 -0.64 -0.19 -4.96
C ALA A 97 0.38 0.30 -5.99
N ALA A 98 1.01 -0.61 -6.72
CA ALA A 98 1.98 -0.24 -7.74
C ALA A 98 1.31 0.55 -8.86
N ASN A 99 0.12 0.13 -9.27
CA ASN A 99 -0.62 0.84 -10.32
C ASN A 99 -1.00 2.25 -9.88
N ARG A 100 -1.41 2.41 -8.62
CA ARG A 100 -1.73 3.72 -8.08
C ARG A 100 -0.51 4.64 -8.05
N LEU A 101 0.63 4.10 -7.64
CA LEU A 101 1.87 4.86 -7.62
C LEU A 101 2.28 5.26 -9.02
N GLN A 102 2.11 4.36 -9.99
CA GLN A 102 2.40 4.67 -11.38
C GLN A 102 1.54 5.80 -11.90
N GLU A 103 0.27 5.80 -11.55
CA GLU A 103 -0.62 6.88 -11.95
C GLU A 103 -0.13 8.23 -11.42
N LEU A 104 0.33 8.24 -10.17
CA LEU A 104 0.84 9.45 -9.56
C LEU A 104 2.12 9.93 -10.24
N THR A 105 3.06 9.03 -10.48
CA THR A 105 4.34 9.39 -11.09
C THR A 105 4.18 9.62 -12.59
N GLY A 106 3.24 8.94 -13.23
CA GLY A 106 2.96 9.15 -14.64
C GLY A 106 2.53 10.58 -14.93
N GLY A 107 1.83 11.20 -13.99
CA GLY A 107 1.42 12.57 -14.13
C GLY A 107 2.57 13.55 -14.13
N LEU A 108 3.76 13.12 -13.71
CA LEU A 108 4.94 13.95 -13.73
C LEU A 108 5.67 13.90 -15.09
N GLY A 109 5.17 13.12 -16.02
CA GLY A 109 5.75 13.08 -17.35
C GLY A 109 7.14 12.50 -17.38
N LEU A 110 7.35 11.41 -16.69
CA LEU A 110 8.66 10.77 -16.66
C LEU A 110 9.06 10.26 -18.04
N PRO A 111 10.31 10.46 -18.44
CA PRO A 111 10.75 9.98 -19.75
C PRO A 111 10.75 8.47 -19.80
N GLY A 112 10.49 7.94 -20.99
CA GLY A 112 10.48 6.52 -21.19
C GLY A 112 9.20 5.83 -20.84
N GLN A 113 8.23 6.58 -20.42
CA GLN A 113 6.91 6.05 -20.04
C GLN A 113 5.87 6.10 -21.16
#